data_6d95dcfcece8f47f4c1805a7a4a8dbde
#
_entry.id   6d95dcfcece8f47f4c1805a7a4a8dbde
#
_cell.length_a   1.000
_cell.length_b   1.000
_cell.length_c   1.000
_cell.angle_alpha   90.00
_cell.angle_beta   90.00
_cell.angle_gamma   90.00
#
_symmetry.space_group_name_H-M   'P 1'
#
loop_
_entity.id
_entity.type
_entity.pdbx_description
1 polymer ?
#
loop_
_entity_poly.entity_id
_entity_poly.type
_entity_poly.pdbx_seq_one_letter_code
_entity_poly.pdbx_strand_id
1 'polypeptide(L)'
;MAKEMIAMILAGGQGSRLYALTQKLAKPAVPFGGKYRIIDFPLSNCVNSDIDTVGILTQYQPLVLNEYIGNGQPWDLDRLHGGVHVLPPYQQASGSDWYKGTANAIYQNLSFIDRYDPKYVIILSGDQICKQDYSDFLRFHKEKNAEFSVAVMEVPWSEASRFGLMVTDEDDRINAFQEKPKEPKSNLASMGIYIFNWDILKKYLSEDEADPNSENDFGKNVIPNLLKDGRRMYAYHFSGYWKDVGTISSLWQ
;
A
#
# COMPACT_ATOMS: atom_id res chain seq x y z
N MET A 1 10.23 21.29 4.80
CA MET A 1 11.29 20.83 3.86
C MET A 1 10.66 19.75 3.00
N ALA A 2 10.88 19.80 1.68
CA ALA A 2 10.43 18.76 0.77
C ALA A 2 11.08 17.43 1.14
N LYS A 3 10.29 16.35 1.10
CA LYS A 3 10.76 14.99 1.34
C LYS A 3 10.99 14.29 0.00
N GLU A 4 11.98 13.42 -0.09
CA GLU A 4 12.15 12.66 -1.32
C GLU A 4 11.00 11.67 -1.51
N MET A 5 10.71 10.89 -0.47
CA MET A 5 9.60 9.91 -0.46
C MET A 5 8.93 9.90 0.90
N ILE A 6 7.59 9.76 0.90
CA ILE A 6 6.80 9.48 2.10
C ILE A 6 6.03 8.17 1.93
N ALA A 7 5.61 7.56 3.02
CA ALA A 7 4.84 6.32 3.00
C ALA A 7 3.39 6.55 3.41
N MET A 8 2.48 5.86 2.72
CA MET A 8 1.06 5.78 3.05
C MET A 8 0.68 4.32 3.24
N ILE A 9 0.30 3.94 4.47
CA ILE A 9 -0.03 2.56 4.83
C ILE A 9 -1.54 2.40 4.88
N LEU A 10 -2.09 1.54 4.03
CA LEU A 10 -3.50 1.19 4.00
C LEU A 10 -3.81 0.19 5.14
N ALA A 11 -4.43 0.65 6.20
CA ALA A 11 -4.70 -0.11 7.42
C ALA A 11 -6.20 -0.20 7.78
N GLY A 12 -7.09 0.12 6.84
CA GLY A 12 -8.54 0.25 7.06
C GLY A 12 -9.38 -1.00 6.80
N GLY A 13 -8.80 -2.11 6.35
CA GLY A 13 -9.53 -3.32 5.98
C GLY A 13 -10.15 -4.07 7.17
N GLN A 14 -11.36 -4.63 6.99
CA GLN A 14 -12.09 -5.38 8.04
C GLN A 14 -11.42 -6.70 8.43
N GLY A 15 -10.65 -7.34 7.53
CA GLY A 15 -9.98 -8.60 7.82
C GLY A 15 -10.91 -9.77 8.11
N SER A 16 -12.13 -9.77 7.56
CA SER A 16 -13.21 -10.73 7.87
C SER A 16 -12.80 -12.21 7.77
N ARG A 17 -11.82 -12.54 6.93
CA ARG A 17 -11.29 -13.91 6.76
C ARG A 17 -10.43 -14.40 7.93
N LEU A 18 -10.07 -13.54 8.87
CA LEU A 18 -9.38 -13.91 10.13
C LEU A 18 -10.36 -14.17 11.28
N TYR A 19 -11.67 -14.10 11.02
CA TYR A 19 -12.77 -14.45 11.93
C TYR A 19 -12.61 -13.83 13.33
N ALA A 20 -12.47 -14.68 14.36
CA ALA A 20 -12.41 -14.25 15.75
C ALA A 20 -11.26 -13.28 16.06
N LEU A 21 -10.16 -13.35 15.32
CA LEU A 21 -8.99 -12.48 15.53
C LEU A 21 -9.27 -11.01 15.17
N THR A 22 -10.20 -10.77 14.24
CA THR A 22 -10.50 -9.42 13.74
C THR A 22 -11.88 -8.90 14.13
N GLN A 23 -12.61 -9.61 15.01
CA GLN A 23 -13.90 -9.12 15.50
C GLN A 23 -13.78 -7.80 16.29
N LYS A 24 -12.70 -7.63 17.04
CA LYS A 24 -12.44 -6.47 17.90
C LYS A 24 -11.11 -5.77 17.61
N LEU A 25 -10.39 -6.21 16.59
CA LEU A 25 -9.08 -5.68 16.19
C LEU A 25 -9.07 -5.38 14.70
N ALA A 26 -8.45 -4.26 14.32
CA ALA A 26 -8.02 -4.06 12.95
C ALA A 26 -6.98 -5.14 12.56
N LYS A 27 -7.02 -5.63 11.32
CA LYS A 27 -6.09 -6.67 10.84
C LYS A 27 -4.61 -6.32 11.09
N PRO A 28 -4.14 -5.08 10.87
CA PRO A 28 -2.76 -4.69 11.16
C PRO A 28 -2.37 -4.78 12.65
N ALA A 29 -3.35 -4.76 13.56
CA ALA A 29 -3.13 -4.87 15.00
C ALA A 29 -3.07 -6.32 15.50
N VAL A 30 -3.30 -7.32 14.63
CA VAL A 30 -3.24 -8.74 15.01
C VAL A 30 -1.81 -9.10 15.42
N PRO A 31 -1.63 -9.78 16.60
CA PRO A 31 -0.32 -10.25 17.04
C PRO A 31 0.31 -11.25 16.07
N PHE A 32 1.62 -11.14 15.88
CA PHE A 32 2.43 -12.02 15.06
C PHE A 32 3.77 -12.34 15.74
N GLY A 33 4.18 -13.61 15.70
CA GLY A 33 5.47 -14.03 16.28
C GLY A 33 5.58 -13.81 17.79
N GLY A 34 4.48 -13.71 18.51
CA GLY A 34 4.41 -13.57 19.97
C GLY A 34 4.78 -12.19 20.53
N LYS A 35 5.56 -11.39 19.83
CA LYS A 35 6.05 -10.08 20.29
C LYS A 35 5.53 -8.91 19.45
N TYR A 36 5.38 -9.14 18.14
CA TYR A 36 5.06 -8.11 17.16
C TYR A 36 3.59 -8.11 16.79
N ARG A 37 3.18 -7.08 16.05
CA ARG A 37 1.93 -7.02 15.30
C ARG A 37 2.23 -6.92 13.81
N ILE A 38 1.27 -7.19 12.96
CA ILE A 38 1.47 -7.13 11.50
C ILE A 38 1.97 -5.75 11.05
N ILE A 39 1.47 -4.67 11.66
CA ILE A 39 1.87 -3.29 11.34
C ILE A 39 3.35 -2.98 11.61
N ASP A 40 4.02 -3.73 12.48
CA ASP A 40 5.43 -3.52 12.79
C ASP A 40 6.34 -3.73 11.56
N PHE A 41 5.95 -4.61 10.67
CA PHE A 41 6.75 -4.93 9.48
C PHE A 41 6.84 -3.76 8.50
N PRO A 42 5.72 -3.19 7.99
CA PRO A 42 5.81 -2.03 7.10
C PRO A 42 6.40 -0.79 7.80
N LEU A 43 6.15 -0.56 9.10
CA LEU A 43 6.77 0.54 9.84
C LEU A 43 8.29 0.37 9.97
N SER A 44 8.75 -0.84 10.34
CA SER A 44 10.18 -1.13 10.43
C SER A 44 10.86 -1.04 9.07
N ASN A 45 10.22 -1.53 8.00
CA ASN A 45 10.77 -1.38 6.66
C ASN A 45 10.88 0.10 6.25
N CYS A 46 9.90 0.95 6.58
CA CYS A 46 9.98 2.39 6.32
C CYS A 46 11.22 3.00 6.98
N VAL A 47 11.38 2.78 8.28
CA VAL A 47 12.50 3.37 9.06
C VAL A 47 13.84 2.85 8.56
N ASN A 48 13.95 1.56 8.30
CA ASN A 48 15.18 0.94 7.77
C ASN A 48 15.50 1.37 6.32
N SER A 49 14.56 2.04 5.64
CA SER A 49 14.71 2.59 4.29
C SER A 49 14.76 4.12 4.30
N ASP A 50 15.08 4.75 5.44
CA ASP A 50 15.17 6.20 5.63
C ASP A 50 13.86 6.97 5.32
N ILE A 51 12.71 6.29 5.37
CA ILE A 51 11.41 6.93 5.26
C ILE A 51 10.94 7.34 6.65
N ASP A 52 11.02 8.63 6.93
CA ASP A 52 10.76 9.21 8.23
C ASP A 52 9.37 9.86 8.38
N THR A 53 8.55 9.78 7.35
CA THR A 53 7.21 10.36 7.31
C THR A 53 6.22 9.32 6.81
N VAL A 54 5.31 8.91 7.68
CA VAL A 54 4.38 7.80 7.42
C VAL A 54 2.97 8.20 7.80
N GLY A 55 2.05 8.13 6.84
CA GLY A 55 0.61 8.23 7.08
C GLY A 55 -0.03 6.83 7.17
N ILE A 56 -0.78 6.56 8.23
CA ILE A 56 -1.48 5.29 8.42
C ILE A 56 -2.98 5.53 8.32
N LEU A 57 -3.60 5.00 7.27
CA LEU A 57 -5.02 5.18 6.99
C LEU A 57 -5.83 4.12 7.70
N THR A 58 -6.49 4.51 8.78
CA THR A 58 -7.27 3.60 9.64
C THR A 58 -8.76 3.83 9.46
N GLN A 59 -9.58 2.80 9.57
CA GLN A 59 -11.03 2.92 9.47
C GLN A 59 -11.76 1.93 10.36
N TYR A 60 -11.50 0.62 10.19
CA TYR A 60 -12.17 -0.43 10.92
C TYR A 60 -11.46 -0.72 12.25
N GLN A 61 -12.21 -0.74 13.37
CA GLN A 61 -11.71 -1.07 14.73
C GLN A 61 -10.37 -0.38 15.06
N PRO A 62 -10.26 0.95 14.94
CA PRO A 62 -8.96 1.63 14.96
C PRO A 62 -8.36 1.75 16.38
N LEU A 63 -9.16 1.62 17.45
CA LEU A 63 -8.74 1.96 18.81
C LEU A 63 -7.42 1.29 19.21
N VAL A 64 -7.39 -0.04 19.19
CA VAL A 64 -6.21 -0.81 19.63
C VAL A 64 -5.02 -0.57 18.72
N LEU A 65 -5.26 -0.39 17.40
CA LEU A 65 -4.19 -0.06 16.45
C LEU A 65 -3.59 1.31 16.74
N ASN A 66 -4.45 2.32 16.97
CA ASN A 66 -4.01 3.69 17.26
C ASN A 66 -3.26 3.77 18.60
N GLU A 67 -3.74 3.07 19.62
CA GLU A 67 -3.04 2.98 20.91
C GLU A 67 -1.67 2.31 20.77
N TYR A 68 -1.57 1.27 19.95
CA TYR A 68 -0.31 0.55 19.71
C TYR A 68 0.70 1.40 18.95
N ILE A 69 0.27 2.12 17.92
CA ILE A 69 1.12 3.03 17.14
C ILE A 69 1.57 4.20 18.03
N GLY A 70 0.65 4.74 18.84
CA GLY A 70 0.92 5.91 19.69
C GLY A 70 1.50 7.08 18.88
N ASN A 71 2.62 7.61 19.35
CA ASN A 71 3.37 8.66 18.66
C ASN A 71 4.49 8.12 17.74
N GLY A 72 4.66 6.81 17.64
CA GLY A 72 5.68 6.19 16.79
C GLY A 72 7.05 5.98 17.42
N GLN A 73 7.18 6.24 18.74
CA GLN A 73 8.45 6.08 19.45
C GLN A 73 9.14 4.72 19.28
N PRO A 74 8.43 3.57 19.27
CA PRO A 74 9.08 2.27 19.06
C PRO A 74 9.82 2.12 17.73
N TRP A 75 9.49 2.96 16.74
CA TRP A 75 10.11 2.95 15.40
C TRP A 75 10.92 4.23 15.11
N ASP A 76 11.23 5.05 16.12
CA ASP A 76 11.91 6.36 15.92
C ASP A 76 11.14 7.28 14.95
N LEU A 77 9.80 7.21 15.00
CA LEU A 77 8.88 8.03 14.20
C LEU A 77 8.14 9.10 15.00
N ASP A 78 8.61 9.44 16.22
CA ASP A 78 8.10 10.53 17.06
C ASP A 78 8.80 11.86 16.74
N ARG A 79 8.91 12.20 15.48
CA ARG A 79 9.70 13.32 14.99
C ARG A 79 8.92 14.63 14.98
N LEU A 80 9.60 15.75 15.23
CA LEU A 80 9.00 17.08 15.15
C LEU A 80 8.54 17.44 13.72
N HIS A 81 9.29 16.99 12.71
CA HIS A 81 8.99 17.22 11.30
C HIS A 81 8.98 15.86 10.57
N GLY A 82 7.80 15.40 10.20
CA GLY A 82 7.58 14.05 9.71
C GLY A 82 7.00 13.17 10.81
N GLY A 83 7.52 11.94 10.95
CA GLY A 83 7.05 10.97 11.92
C GLY A 83 5.79 10.22 11.44
N VAL A 84 5.17 9.45 12.35
CA VAL A 84 3.96 8.71 12.06
C VAL A 84 2.71 9.54 12.34
N HIS A 85 1.75 9.47 11.43
CA HIS A 85 0.45 10.13 11.55
C HIS A 85 -0.66 9.11 11.29
N VAL A 86 -1.58 8.97 12.24
CA VAL A 86 -2.80 8.17 12.05
C VAL A 86 -3.84 9.05 11.36
N LEU A 87 -4.35 8.59 10.23
CA LEU A 87 -5.24 9.32 9.33
C LEU A 87 -6.58 8.56 9.23
N PRO A 88 -7.54 8.80 10.14
CA PRO A 88 -8.89 8.27 10.00
C PRO A 88 -9.68 9.08 8.96
N PRO A 89 -10.77 8.53 8.39
CA PRO A 89 -11.72 9.33 7.64
C PRO A 89 -12.32 10.41 8.53
N TYR A 90 -12.58 11.59 7.97
CA TYR A 90 -13.08 12.73 8.73
C TYR A 90 -14.22 13.44 8.00
N GLN A 91 -15.03 14.16 8.78
CA GLN A 91 -16.13 14.95 8.23
C GLN A 91 -15.59 16.18 7.49
N GLN A 92 -16.02 16.34 6.26
CA GLN A 92 -15.79 17.53 5.45
C GLN A 92 -17.04 18.45 5.46
N ALA A 93 -16.90 19.68 5.00
CA ALA A 93 -18.03 20.60 4.91
C ALA A 93 -19.15 20.09 3.97
N SER A 94 -18.80 19.25 3.00
CA SER A 94 -19.71 18.58 2.07
C SER A 94 -20.36 17.30 2.59
N GLY A 95 -19.99 16.84 3.79
CA GLY A 95 -20.44 15.57 4.38
C GLY A 95 -19.30 14.77 5.01
N SER A 96 -19.61 13.59 5.56
CA SER A 96 -18.63 12.65 6.07
C SER A 96 -18.72 11.36 5.27
N ASP A 97 -17.63 11.00 4.63
CA ASP A 97 -17.55 9.75 3.90
C ASP A 97 -16.46 8.86 4.48
N TRP A 98 -16.84 7.60 4.76
CA TRP A 98 -15.87 6.53 4.98
C TRP A 98 -14.99 6.38 3.73
N TYR A 99 -13.80 5.82 3.90
CA TYR A 99 -12.99 5.45 2.73
C TYR A 99 -13.75 4.42 1.88
N LYS A 100 -14.08 4.83 0.65
CA LYS A 100 -14.87 4.01 -0.28
C LYS A 100 -14.05 2.86 -0.87
N GLY A 101 -12.73 3.05 -0.95
CA GLY A 101 -11.78 2.08 -1.49
C GLY A 101 -10.35 2.50 -1.20
N THR A 102 -9.39 1.72 -1.68
CA THR A 102 -7.96 1.95 -1.44
C THR A 102 -7.46 3.25 -2.07
N ALA A 103 -7.92 3.60 -3.26
CA ALA A 103 -7.57 4.85 -3.94
C ALA A 103 -8.22 6.07 -3.26
N ASN A 104 -9.51 5.97 -2.88
CA ASN A 104 -10.21 7.04 -2.17
C ASN A 104 -9.58 7.33 -0.80
N ALA A 105 -9.05 6.32 -0.10
CA ALA A 105 -8.36 6.54 1.16
C ALA A 105 -7.13 7.46 1.00
N ILE A 106 -6.35 7.29 -0.07
CA ILE A 106 -5.23 8.18 -0.37
C ILE A 106 -5.74 9.55 -0.84
N TYR A 107 -6.78 9.58 -1.69
CA TYR A 107 -7.37 10.82 -2.20
C TYR A 107 -7.84 11.74 -1.07
N GLN A 108 -8.56 11.23 -0.09
CA GLN A 108 -9.02 12.03 1.06
C GLN A 108 -7.86 12.65 1.87
N ASN A 109 -6.65 12.15 1.71
CA ASN A 109 -5.44 12.60 2.43
C ASN A 109 -4.43 13.32 1.54
N LEU A 110 -4.83 13.82 0.36
CA LEU A 110 -3.95 14.60 -0.54
C LEU A 110 -3.29 15.78 0.18
N SER A 111 -4.04 16.51 1.03
CA SER A 111 -3.52 17.66 1.78
C SER A 111 -2.43 17.28 2.78
N PHE A 112 -2.47 16.08 3.35
CA PHE A 112 -1.41 15.55 4.18
C PHE A 112 -0.13 15.33 3.36
N ILE A 113 -0.24 14.72 2.19
CA ILE A 113 0.90 14.46 1.31
C ILE A 113 1.48 15.77 0.78
N ASP A 114 0.63 16.69 0.29
CA ASP A 114 1.04 18.01 -0.24
C ASP A 114 1.84 18.83 0.79
N ARG A 115 1.57 18.69 2.09
CA ARG A 115 2.32 19.38 3.16
C ARG A 115 3.83 19.08 3.12
N TYR A 116 4.20 17.89 2.67
CA TYR A 116 5.59 17.44 2.62
C TYR A 116 6.21 17.61 1.24
N ASP A 117 5.41 17.93 0.20
CA ASP A 117 5.85 18.14 -1.18
C ASP A 117 6.85 17.06 -1.65
N PRO A 118 6.50 15.76 -1.55
CA PRO A 118 7.41 14.69 -1.90
C PRO A 118 7.53 14.53 -3.42
N LYS A 119 8.66 13.99 -3.87
CA LYS A 119 8.79 13.56 -5.27
C LYS A 119 8.06 12.24 -5.51
N TYR A 120 8.13 11.35 -4.53
CA TYR A 120 7.60 9.99 -4.60
C TYR A 120 6.71 9.69 -3.41
N VAL A 121 5.71 8.84 -3.63
CA VAL A 121 4.88 8.28 -2.57
C VAL A 121 4.91 6.77 -2.68
N ILE A 122 5.27 6.10 -1.59
CA ILE A 122 5.13 4.65 -1.49
C ILE A 122 3.82 4.31 -0.80
N ILE A 123 3.00 3.48 -1.46
CA ILE A 123 1.76 2.93 -0.92
C ILE A 123 2.04 1.52 -0.42
N LEU A 124 1.70 1.27 0.82
CA LEU A 124 1.94 0.00 1.49
C LEU A 124 0.63 -0.60 2.00
N SER A 125 0.53 -1.92 1.96
CA SER A 125 -0.53 -2.63 2.66
C SER A 125 -0.12 -2.89 4.12
N GLY A 126 -0.99 -2.56 5.07
CA GLY A 126 -0.75 -2.76 6.50
C GLY A 126 -1.03 -4.19 6.98
N ASP A 127 -1.25 -5.14 6.09
CA ASP A 127 -1.69 -6.49 6.39
C ASP A 127 -0.75 -7.58 5.86
N GLN A 128 0.46 -7.21 5.52
CA GLN A 128 1.49 -8.08 4.95
C GLN A 128 2.72 -8.16 5.83
N ILE A 129 3.41 -9.29 5.72
CA ILE A 129 4.68 -9.55 6.39
C ILE A 129 5.75 -9.75 5.33
N CYS A 130 6.70 -8.84 5.29
CA CYS A 130 7.91 -8.95 4.49
C CYS A 130 9.03 -8.14 5.14
N LYS A 131 10.26 -8.49 4.82
CA LYS A 131 11.44 -7.67 5.13
C LYS A 131 11.97 -7.13 3.80
N GLN A 132 11.76 -5.86 3.54
CA GLN A 132 12.12 -5.22 2.27
C GLN A 132 12.81 -3.89 2.53
N ASP A 133 13.88 -3.62 1.79
CA ASP A 133 14.49 -2.30 1.69
C ASP A 133 13.80 -1.51 0.57
N TYR A 134 13.06 -0.49 0.96
CA TYR A 134 12.36 0.37 -0.02
C TYR A 134 13.31 1.34 -0.73
N SER A 135 14.55 1.53 -0.23
CA SER A 135 15.56 2.33 -0.91
C SER A 135 16.00 1.67 -2.21
N ASP A 136 16.15 0.35 -2.22
CA ASP A 136 16.44 -0.43 -3.43
C ASP A 136 15.28 -0.35 -4.43
N PHE A 137 14.06 -0.43 -3.94
CA PHE A 137 12.88 -0.29 -4.79
C PHE A 137 12.77 1.13 -5.38
N LEU A 138 13.05 2.18 -4.61
CA LEU A 138 13.09 3.55 -5.11
C LEU A 138 14.21 3.75 -6.14
N ARG A 139 15.39 3.16 -5.91
CA ARG A 139 16.50 3.20 -6.88
C ARG A 139 16.08 2.59 -8.21
N PHE A 140 15.48 1.40 -8.21
CA PHE A 140 14.92 0.77 -9.41
C PHE A 140 13.92 1.69 -10.12
N HIS A 141 12.98 2.29 -9.38
CA HIS A 141 11.98 3.21 -9.93
C HIS A 141 12.63 4.40 -10.66
N LYS A 142 13.69 4.96 -10.10
CA LYS A 142 14.46 6.05 -10.70
C LYS A 142 15.25 5.60 -11.93
N GLU A 143 15.92 4.45 -11.86
CA GLU A 143 16.72 3.90 -12.96
C GLU A 143 15.86 3.59 -14.19
N LYS A 144 14.66 3.06 -14.01
CA LYS A 144 13.67 2.82 -15.06
C LYS A 144 12.97 4.11 -15.54
N ASN A 145 13.23 5.26 -14.92
CA ASN A 145 12.49 6.50 -15.16
C ASN A 145 10.97 6.26 -15.11
N ALA A 146 10.55 5.45 -14.16
CA ALA A 146 9.16 5.02 -13.99
C ALA A 146 8.27 6.16 -13.50
N GLU A 147 6.99 6.09 -13.81
CA GLU A 147 5.92 6.91 -13.22
C GLU A 147 5.15 6.13 -12.17
N PHE A 148 5.15 4.79 -12.33
CA PHE A 148 4.60 3.83 -11.42
C PHE A 148 5.49 2.59 -11.37
N SER A 149 5.75 2.08 -10.18
CA SER A 149 6.40 0.78 -10.00
C SER A 149 5.65 -0.03 -8.94
N VAL A 150 5.58 -1.33 -9.15
CA VAL A 150 4.96 -2.27 -8.21
C VAL A 150 5.95 -3.36 -7.83
N ALA A 151 6.04 -3.66 -6.54
CA ALA A 151 6.77 -4.84 -6.11
C ALA A 151 5.97 -6.10 -6.43
N VAL A 152 6.62 -7.06 -7.08
CA VAL A 152 6.02 -8.33 -7.50
C VAL A 152 6.82 -9.50 -6.97
N MET A 153 6.14 -10.64 -6.78
CA MET A 153 6.74 -11.91 -6.43
C MET A 153 6.15 -13.03 -7.30
N GLU A 154 6.99 -13.95 -7.72
CA GLU A 154 6.49 -15.17 -8.34
C GLU A 154 5.79 -16.05 -7.31
N VAL A 155 4.55 -16.43 -7.61
CA VAL A 155 3.76 -17.35 -6.79
C VAL A 155 3.50 -18.65 -7.55
N PRO A 156 3.21 -19.76 -6.85
CA PRO A 156 2.76 -20.98 -7.52
C PRO A 156 1.53 -20.70 -8.40
N TRP A 157 1.51 -21.23 -9.62
CA TRP A 157 0.39 -21.05 -10.55
C TRP A 157 -0.98 -21.41 -9.95
N SER A 158 -1.01 -22.39 -9.04
CA SER A 158 -2.22 -22.79 -8.31
C SER A 158 -2.79 -21.69 -7.39
N GLU A 159 -1.96 -20.72 -7.01
CA GLU A 159 -2.34 -19.60 -6.14
C GLU A 159 -2.52 -18.28 -6.91
N ALA A 160 -2.08 -18.22 -8.17
CA ALA A 160 -2.02 -16.98 -8.95
C ALA A 160 -3.39 -16.26 -9.02
N SER A 161 -4.48 -16.99 -9.17
CA SER A 161 -5.84 -16.43 -9.22
C SER A 161 -6.29 -15.65 -7.97
N ARG A 162 -5.53 -15.72 -6.89
CA ARG A 162 -5.84 -14.99 -5.63
C ARG A 162 -5.34 -13.56 -5.63
N PHE A 163 -4.45 -13.21 -6.57
CA PHE A 163 -3.72 -11.95 -6.59
C PHE A 163 -4.01 -11.13 -7.85
N GLY A 164 -3.73 -9.85 -7.79
CA GLY A 164 -3.50 -9.03 -8.97
C GLY A 164 -2.19 -9.45 -9.64
N LEU A 165 -2.22 -9.74 -10.93
CA LEU A 165 -1.08 -10.30 -11.66
C LEU A 165 -0.57 -9.29 -12.69
N MET A 166 0.75 -9.12 -12.73
CA MET A 166 1.43 -8.29 -13.73
C MET A 166 1.94 -9.17 -14.87
N VAL A 167 1.76 -8.69 -16.11
CA VAL A 167 2.39 -9.26 -17.29
C VAL A 167 3.42 -8.26 -17.78
N THR A 168 4.68 -8.67 -17.87
CA THR A 168 5.81 -7.79 -18.23
C THR A 168 6.49 -8.25 -19.51
N ASP A 169 7.26 -7.36 -20.10
CA ASP A 169 8.27 -7.71 -21.09
C ASP A 169 9.63 -8.03 -20.43
N GLU A 170 10.66 -8.21 -21.27
CA GLU A 170 12.02 -8.56 -20.85
C GLU A 170 12.73 -7.42 -20.07
N ASP A 171 12.22 -6.18 -20.15
CA ASP A 171 12.74 -5.01 -19.44
C ASP A 171 11.93 -4.69 -18.17
N ASP A 172 11.12 -5.63 -17.71
CA ASP A 172 10.19 -5.49 -16.55
C ASP A 172 9.07 -4.45 -16.75
N ARG A 173 8.88 -3.95 -17.98
CA ARG A 173 7.80 -3.03 -18.27
C ARG A 173 6.46 -3.77 -18.24
N ILE A 174 5.49 -3.19 -17.54
CA ILE A 174 4.16 -3.80 -17.39
C ILE A 174 3.34 -3.54 -18.65
N ASN A 175 2.93 -4.61 -19.32
CA ASN A 175 2.13 -4.58 -20.54
C ASN A 175 0.66 -4.92 -20.30
N ALA A 176 0.35 -5.66 -19.23
CA ALA A 176 -1.01 -5.96 -18.83
C ALA A 176 -1.11 -6.21 -17.32
N PHE A 177 -2.31 -6.04 -16.80
CA PHE A 177 -2.69 -6.32 -15.42
C PHE A 177 -3.98 -7.14 -15.41
N GLN A 178 -4.06 -8.13 -14.53
CA GLN A 178 -5.24 -8.96 -14.32
C GLN A 178 -5.59 -9.00 -12.83
N GLU A 179 -6.72 -8.43 -12.44
CA GLU A 179 -7.19 -8.51 -11.05
C GLU A 179 -7.89 -9.83 -10.79
N LYS A 180 -7.27 -10.69 -10.00
CA LYS A 180 -7.78 -12.01 -9.57
C LYS A 180 -8.43 -12.82 -10.69
N PRO A 181 -7.71 -13.09 -11.79
CA PRO A 181 -8.28 -13.74 -12.97
C PRO A 181 -8.60 -15.21 -12.72
N LYS A 182 -9.65 -15.71 -13.36
CA LYS A 182 -9.95 -17.15 -13.38
C LYS A 182 -8.90 -17.93 -14.17
N GLU A 183 -8.36 -17.32 -15.22
CA GLU A 183 -7.33 -17.88 -16.09
C GLU A 183 -6.12 -16.95 -16.07
N PRO A 184 -5.13 -17.20 -15.18
CA PRO A 184 -3.97 -16.36 -15.05
C PRO A 184 -3.05 -16.49 -16.28
N LYS A 185 -2.60 -15.32 -16.80
CA LYS A 185 -1.61 -15.23 -17.89
C LYS A 185 -0.19 -15.08 -17.37
N SER A 186 -0.02 -14.82 -16.08
CA SER A 186 1.24 -14.65 -15.39
C SER A 186 1.11 -15.19 -13.98
N ASN A 187 2.23 -15.48 -13.33
CA ASN A 187 2.31 -15.79 -11.90
C ASN A 187 3.08 -14.70 -11.11
N LEU A 188 3.31 -13.54 -11.72
CA LEU A 188 3.89 -12.37 -11.05
C LEU A 188 2.82 -11.66 -10.24
N ALA A 189 2.70 -12.01 -8.97
CA ALA A 189 1.72 -11.45 -8.06
C ALA A 189 2.15 -10.07 -7.56
N SER A 190 1.26 -9.10 -7.66
CA SER A 190 1.41 -7.81 -7.01
C SER A 190 1.43 -7.99 -5.49
N MET A 191 2.44 -7.45 -4.85
CA MET A 191 2.53 -7.41 -3.39
C MET A 191 1.65 -6.31 -2.78
N GLY A 192 0.99 -5.46 -3.60
CA GLY A 192 0.26 -4.30 -3.08
C GLY A 192 1.19 -3.23 -2.50
N ILE A 193 2.43 -3.20 -2.96
CA ILE A 193 3.46 -2.22 -2.59
C ILE A 193 3.79 -1.44 -3.86
N TYR A 194 3.48 -0.14 -3.88
CA TYR A 194 3.58 0.70 -5.06
C TYR A 194 4.44 1.92 -4.80
N ILE A 195 5.27 2.34 -5.76
CA ILE A 195 5.90 3.66 -5.80
C ILE A 195 5.31 4.44 -6.98
N PHE A 196 4.89 5.67 -6.69
CA PHE A 196 4.40 6.62 -7.68
C PHE A 196 5.21 7.91 -7.65
N ASN A 197 5.37 8.55 -8.80
CA ASN A 197 5.61 9.97 -8.83
C ASN A 197 4.40 10.70 -8.25
N TRP A 198 4.61 11.67 -7.35
CA TRP A 198 3.51 12.30 -6.63
C TRP A 198 2.53 13.03 -7.55
N ASP A 199 3.03 13.76 -8.53
CA ASP A 199 2.22 14.48 -9.52
C ASP A 199 1.29 13.54 -10.31
N ILE A 200 1.81 12.38 -10.71
CA ILE A 200 1.05 11.34 -11.42
C ILE A 200 -0.01 10.74 -10.50
N LEU A 201 0.36 10.33 -9.29
CA LEU A 201 -0.61 9.75 -8.34
C LEU A 201 -1.75 10.74 -8.06
N LYS A 202 -1.43 11.99 -7.75
CA LYS A 202 -2.40 13.04 -7.45
C LYS A 202 -3.39 13.26 -8.60
N LYS A 203 -2.88 13.27 -9.84
CA LYS A 203 -3.73 13.40 -11.04
C LYS A 203 -4.72 12.23 -11.12
N TYR A 204 -4.23 10.99 -11.11
CA TYR A 204 -5.08 9.82 -11.31
C TYR A 204 -6.07 9.59 -10.15
N LEU A 205 -5.70 9.91 -8.92
CA LEU A 205 -6.64 9.88 -7.80
C LEU A 205 -7.76 10.91 -7.93
N SER A 206 -7.45 12.10 -8.45
CA SER A 206 -8.46 13.16 -8.67
C SER A 206 -9.41 12.80 -9.82
N GLU A 207 -8.89 12.19 -10.88
CA GLU A 207 -9.69 11.70 -12.00
C GLU A 207 -10.58 10.51 -11.58
N ASP A 208 -10.04 9.59 -10.77
CA ASP A 208 -10.76 8.44 -10.24
C ASP A 208 -11.92 8.85 -9.32
N GLU A 209 -11.70 9.80 -8.42
CA GLU A 209 -12.77 10.31 -7.53
C GLU A 209 -13.87 11.06 -8.30
N ALA A 210 -13.53 11.69 -9.43
CA ALA A 210 -14.48 12.37 -10.29
C ALA A 210 -15.34 11.43 -11.15
N ASP A 211 -14.92 10.17 -11.31
CA ASP A 211 -15.69 9.16 -12.06
C ASP A 211 -16.73 8.48 -11.16
N PRO A 212 -18.05 8.74 -11.42
CA PRO A 212 -19.11 8.13 -10.62
C PRO A 212 -19.21 6.60 -10.75
N ASN A 213 -18.57 6.01 -11.74
CA ASN A 213 -18.53 4.55 -11.96
C ASN A 213 -17.30 3.89 -11.35
N SER A 214 -16.38 4.67 -10.77
CA SER A 214 -15.20 4.10 -10.12
C SER A 214 -15.55 3.36 -8.84
N GLU A 215 -14.87 2.24 -8.61
CA GLU A 215 -14.87 1.54 -7.31
C GLU A 215 -13.84 2.13 -6.34
N ASN A 216 -13.14 3.18 -6.74
CA ASN A 216 -12.09 3.87 -5.96
C ASN A 216 -10.97 2.92 -5.48
N ASP A 217 -10.57 1.99 -6.33
CA ASP A 217 -9.61 0.94 -6.02
C ASP A 217 -8.39 0.98 -6.95
N PHE A 218 -7.19 0.77 -6.40
CA PHE A 218 -5.96 0.77 -7.21
C PHE A 218 -5.97 -0.30 -8.29
N GLY A 219 -6.34 -1.54 -7.95
CA GLY A 219 -6.33 -2.66 -8.88
C GLY A 219 -7.43 -2.58 -9.94
N LYS A 220 -8.61 -2.08 -9.57
CA LYS A 220 -9.76 -2.03 -10.48
C LYS A 220 -9.81 -0.78 -11.36
N ASN A 221 -9.26 0.33 -10.90
CA ASN A 221 -9.42 1.62 -11.56
C ASN A 221 -8.07 2.29 -11.88
N VAL A 222 -7.25 2.60 -10.88
CA VAL A 222 -6.05 3.44 -11.07
C VAL A 222 -5.02 2.74 -11.96
N ILE A 223 -4.66 1.49 -11.68
CA ILE A 223 -3.67 0.74 -12.46
C ILE A 223 -4.13 0.50 -13.91
N PRO A 224 -5.38 0.06 -14.17
CA PRO A 224 -5.90 -0.04 -15.53
C PRO A 224 -5.90 1.28 -16.30
N ASN A 225 -6.21 2.40 -15.66
CA ASN A 225 -6.19 3.72 -16.30
C ASN A 225 -4.76 4.16 -16.66
N LEU A 226 -3.78 3.93 -15.79
CA LEU A 226 -2.35 4.17 -16.09
C LEU A 226 -1.88 3.34 -17.29
N LEU A 227 -2.27 2.07 -17.36
CA LEU A 227 -1.95 1.19 -18.51
C LEU A 227 -2.59 1.69 -19.81
N LYS A 228 -3.86 2.05 -19.77
CA LYS A 228 -4.59 2.59 -20.93
C LYS A 228 -3.93 3.86 -21.50
N ASP A 229 -3.41 4.70 -20.62
CA ASP A 229 -2.72 5.93 -21.00
C ASP A 229 -1.25 5.73 -21.40
N GLY A 230 -0.77 4.49 -21.41
CA GLY A 230 0.61 4.14 -21.84
C GLY A 230 1.70 4.66 -20.91
N ARG A 231 1.40 4.85 -19.62
CA ARG A 231 2.37 5.33 -18.62
C ARG A 231 3.55 4.38 -18.47
N ARG A 232 4.69 4.91 -18.01
CA ARG A 232 5.89 4.13 -17.73
C ARG A 232 5.73 3.37 -16.44
N MET A 233 5.29 2.11 -16.56
CA MET A 233 4.96 1.22 -15.45
C MET A 233 5.90 0.03 -15.43
N TYR A 234 6.49 -0.27 -14.27
CA TYR A 234 7.50 -1.32 -14.13
C TYR A 234 7.25 -2.21 -12.93
N ALA A 235 7.62 -3.49 -13.06
CA ALA A 235 7.54 -4.49 -12.00
C ALA A 235 8.91 -4.69 -11.36
N TYR A 236 9.02 -4.44 -10.05
CA TYR A 236 10.20 -4.70 -9.25
C TYR A 236 10.12 -6.11 -8.66
N HIS A 237 11.02 -6.99 -9.09
CA HIS A 237 11.07 -8.37 -8.59
C HIS A 237 11.64 -8.43 -7.17
N PHE A 238 10.76 -8.65 -6.21
CA PHE A 238 11.16 -8.86 -4.82
C PHE A 238 11.66 -10.29 -4.61
N SER A 239 12.77 -10.41 -3.91
CA SER A 239 13.34 -11.69 -3.47
C SER A 239 13.40 -11.72 -1.95
N GLY A 240 12.70 -12.64 -1.33
CA GLY A 240 12.66 -12.79 0.11
C GLY A 240 11.36 -13.39 0.62
N TYR A 241 11.19 -13.38 1.93
CA TYR A 241 9.94 -13.84 2.53
C TYR A 241 8.85 -12.77 2.39
N TRP A 242 7.74 -13.15 1.83
CA TRP A 242 6.51 -12.34 1.75
C TRP A 242 5.30 -13.20 2.05
N LYS A 243 4.39 -12.68 2.88
CA LYS A 243 3.12 -13.34 3.19
C LYS A 243 2.01 -12.31 3.32
N ASP A 244 0.97 -12.46 2.50
CA ASP A 244 -0.34 -11.82 2.77
C ASP A 244 -1.04 -12.60 3.88
N VAL A 245 -1.22 -11.95 5.03
CA VAL A 245 -1.91 -12.54 6.19
C VAL A 245 -3.42 -12.45 5.98
N GLY A 246 -3.92 -13.04 4.90
CA GLY A 246 -5.34 -12.99 4.54
C GLY A 246 -6.21 -14.07 5.20
N THR A 247 -5.62 -15.11 5.76
CA THR A 247 -6.32 -16.25 6.38
C THR A 247 -5.59 -16.73 7.63
N ILE A 248 -6.29 -17.49 8.48
CA ILE A 248 -5.67 -18.09 9.68
C ILE A 248 -4.50 -19.01 9.28
N SER A 249 -4.64 -19.79 8.21
CA SER A 249 -3.56 -20.64 7.72
C SER A 249 -2.32 -19.84 7.32
N SER A 250 -2.50 -18.69 6.65
CA SER A 250 -1.37 -17.83 6.28
C SER A 250 -0.75 -17.08 7.45
N LEU A 251 -1.46 -16.93 8.57
CA LEU A 251 -0.92 -16.38 9.80
C LEU A 251 0.00 -17.36 10.54
N TRP A 252 -0.24 -18.67 10.40
CA TRP A 252 0.51 -19.74 11.07
C TRP A 252 1.70 -20.27 10.27
N GLN A 253 1.78 -20.04 9.00
CA GLN A 253 2.88 -20.45 8.10
C GLN A 253 4.05 -19.45 8.12
#